data_51b8ab5ef68ae345440655b1a42aa684
#
_entry.id   51b8ab5ef68ae345440655b1a42aa684
#
_cell.length_a   1.000
_cell.length_b   1.000
_cell.length_c   1.000
_cell.angle_alpha   90.00
_cell.angle_beta   90.00
_cell.angle_gamma   90.00
#
_symmetry.space_group_name_H-M   'P 1'
#
loop_
_entity.id
_entity.type
_entity.pdbx_description
1 polymer ?
#
loop_
_entity_poly.entity_id
_entity_poly.type
_entity_poly.pdbx_seq_one_letter_code
_entity_poly.pdbx_strand_id
1 'polypeptide(L)'
;MVVGNTTLPDVNTKLDAEIKHVNKDKGSYDVVIKGQIDSGVREILVPIWSDKNQKDIKWYKASKQADGSYIVHMNFSNHKFSTGTFNTHVYMYGNSGKQRGIVLPLTKVSANSVTDALSAEIININQNKGTFDVVVYTKSNSGVKNVRIPVWHNSNQSDLVWYSATRVGANKYKASISVKNHHFNNGKYSVHAYMTNNQNKDFG
;
A
#
# COMPACT_ATOMS: atom_id res chain seq x y z
N MET A 1 -43.74 11.60 11.01
CA MET A 1 -43.28 12.45 9.90
C MET A 1 -41.83 12.02 9.58
N VAL A 2 -41.66 11.22 8.51
CA VAL A 2 -40.32 10.77 8.07
C VAL A 2 -39.74 11.91 7.25
N VAL A 3 -38.73 12.59 7.81
CA VAL A 3 -37.96 13.59 7.06
C VAL A 3 -37.11 12.81 6.07
N GLY A 4 -37.55 12.76 4.81
CA GLY A 4 -36.77 12.19 3.72
C GLY A 4 -35.47 12.97 3.58
N ASN A 5 -34.37 12.27 3.63
CA ASN A 5 -33.02 12.82 3.43
C ASN A 5 -32.90 13.20 1.94
N THR A 6 -33.37 14.39 1.56
CA THR A 6 -33.19 14.94 0.21
C THR A 6 -31.73 15.34 0.07
N THR A 7 -30.94 14.47 -0.57
CA THR A 7 -29.60 14.85 -1.03
C THR A 7 -29.71 16.01 -2.00
N LEU A 8 -29.09 17.15 -1.67
CA LEU A 8 -29.01 18.29 -2.56
C LEU A 8 -28.37 17.89 -3.89
N PRO A 9 -28.87 18.40 -5.02
CA PRO A 9 -28.25 18.15 -6.32
C PRO A 9 -26.84 18.79 -6.34
N ASP A 10 -25.83 18.04 -6.80
CA ASP A 10 -24.45 18.49 -6.91
C ASP A 10 -24.27 19.46 -8.09
N VAL A 11 -24.72 20.71 -7.92
CA VAL A 11 -24.55 21.77 -8.91
C VAL A 11 -23.12 22.28 -8.90
N ASN A 12 -22.54 22.47 -7.71
CA ASN A 12 -21.17 22.93 -7.53
C ASN A 12 -20.27 21.75 -7.17
N THR A 13 -19.36 21.41 -8.06
CA THR A 13 -18.35 20.38 -7.84
C THR A 13 -16.99 20.91 -8.25
N LYS A 14 -16.08 21.07 -7.29
CA LYS A 14 -14.70 21.51 -7.51
C LYS A 14 -13.75 20.43 -7.03
N LEU A 15 -12.76 20.09 -7.83
CA LEU A 15 -11.69 19.17 -7.47
C LEU A 15 -10.39 19.74 -8.05
N ASP A 16 -9.43 19.99 -7.18
CA ASP A 16 -8.08 20.41 -7.51
C ASP A 16 -7.09 19.60 -6.69
N ALA A 17 -5.93 19.30 -7.25
CA ALA A 17 -4.88 18.58 -6.55
C ALA A 17 -3.50 18.88 -7.14
N GLU A 18 -2.48 18.78 -6.30
CA GLU A 18 -1.10 19.01 -6.66
C GLU A 18 -0.16 18.01 -5.98
N ILE A 19 0.97 17.72 -6.65
CA ILE A 19 2.06 16.96 -6.08
C ILE A 19 2.96 17.91 -5.30
N LYS A 20 3.20 17.57 -4.02
CA LYS A 20 4.09 18.33 -3.12
C LYS A 20 5.14 17.44 -2.47
N HIS A 21 6.14 18.05 -1.84
CA HIS A 21 7.16 17.42 -1.01
C HIS A 21 7.84 16.22 -1.68
N VAL A 22 8.14 16.34 -2.99
CA VAL A 22 8.84 15.29 -3.73
C VAL A 22 10.23 15.08 -3.11
N ASN A 23 10.41 13.93 -2.47
CA ASN A 23 11.68 13.54 -1.87
C ASN A 23 12.37 12.48 -2.73
N LYS A 24 13.36 12.91 -3.52
CA LYS A 24 14.10 12.04 -4.44
C LYS A 24 15.02 11.04 -3.72
N ASP A 25 15.41 11.31 -2.48
CA ASP A 25 16.27 10.43 -1.72
C ASP A 25 15.48 9.28 -1.07
N LYS A 26 14.28 9.58 -0.57
CA LYS A 26 13.41 8.61 0.08
C LYS A 26 12.39 7.96 -0.86
N GLY A 27 12.25 8.45 -2.10
CA GLY A 27 11.30 7.94 -3.07
C GLY A 27 9.84 8.17 -2.67
N SER A 28 9.51 9.38 -2.23
CA SER A 28 8.19 9.73 -1.75
C SER A 28 7.71 11.08 -2.25
N TYR A 29 6.40 11.29 -2.23
CA TYR A 29 5.76 12.58 -2.44
C TYR A 29 4.36 12.61 -1.80
N ASP A 30 3.82 13.81 -1.66
CA ASP A 30 2.47 14.03 -1.18
C ASP A 30 1.54 14.44 -2.33
N VAL A 31 0.30 13.97 -2.29
CA VAL A 31 -0.80 14.47 -3.12
C VAL A 31 -1.69 15.30 -2.21
N VAL A 32 -1.70 16.60 -2.39
CA VAL A 32 -2.54 17.54 -1.63
C VAL A 32 -3.76 17.89 -2.48
N ILE A 33 -4.96 17.69 -1.91
CA ILE A 33 -6.22 17.71 -2.66
C ILE A 33 -7.18 18.70 -2.00
N LYS A 34 -7.83 19.52 -2.81
CA LYS A 34 -8.96 20.39 -2.42
C LYS A 34 -10.19 19.91 -3.16
N GLY A 35 -11.17 19.40 -2.42
CA GLY A 35 -12.40 18.85 -2.99
C GLY A 35 -13.62 19.45 -2.34
N GLN A 36 -14.58 19.89 -3.15
CA GLN A 36 -15.87 20.40 -2.73
C GLN A 36 -16.96 19.85 -3.65
N ILE A 37 -18.04 19.39 -3.06
CA ILE A 37 -19.24 18.91 -3.75
C ILE A 37 -20.45 19.20 -2.84
N ASP A 38 -21.55 19.70 -3.39
CA ASP A 38 -22.70 20.19 -2.61
C ASP A 38 -23.29 19.12 -1.67
N SER A 39 -23.34 17.86 -2.11
CA SER A 39 -23.81 16.73 -1.28
C SER A 39 -22.82 16.34 -0.16
N GLY A 40 -21.65 16.98 -0.09
CA GLY A 40 -20.55 16.59 0.78
C GLY A 40 -19.66 15.49 0.20
N VAL A 41 -18.38 15.55 0.51
CA VAL A 41 -17.39 14.55 0.07
C VAL A 41 -17.53 13.29 0.91
N ARG A 42 -17.88 12.16 0.26
CA ARG A 42 -17.94 10.84 0.88
C ARG A 42 -16.54 10.25 1.05
N GLU A 43 -15.74 10.28 -0.01
CA GLU A 43 -14.35 9.83 -0.02
C GLU A 43 -13.60 10.36 -1.23
N ILE A 44 -12.27 10.36 -1.11
CA ILE A 44 -11.35 10.62 -2.21
C ILE A 44 -10.39 9.45 -2.33
N LEU A 45 -10.31 8.87 -3.54
CA LEU A 45 -9.41 7.77 -3.86
C LEU A 45 -8.35 8.22 -4.86
N VAL A 46 -7.12 7.82 -4.61
CA VAL A 46 -5.96 8.23 -5.41
C VAL A 46 -5.22 6.97 -5.87
N PRO A 47 -5.51 6.45 -7.08
CA PRO A 47 -4.71 5.39 -7.67
C PRO A 47 -3.38 5.96 -8.17
N ILE A 48 -2.30 5.26 -7.81
CA ILE A 48 -0.92 5.61 -8.19
C ILE A 48 -0.24 4.35 -8.72
N TRP A 49 0.51 4.48 -9.83
CA TRP A 49 1.25 3.36 -10.44
C TRP A 49 2.40 3.84 -11.31
N SER A 50 3.39 2.98 -11.53
CA SER A 50 4.52 3.20 -12.45
C SER A 50 4.54 2.23 -13.63
N ASP A 51 4.03 1.01 -13.45
CA ASP A 51 3.97 0.00 -14.52
C ASP A 51 2.91 0.36 -15.57
N LYS A 52 3.30 0.31 -16.87
CA LYS A 52 2.38 0.62 -17.98
C LYS A 52 1.11 -0.25 -18.02
N ASN A 53 1.17 -1.46 -17.44
CA ASN A 53 0.03 -2.37 -17.31
C ASN A 53 -0.60 -2.30 -15.93
N GLN A 54 -0.27 -1.28 -15.13
CA GLN A 54 -0.80 -1.03 -13.78
C GLN A 54 -0.57 -2.19 -12.79
N LYS A 55 0.46 -3.04 -12.98
CA LYS A 55 0.75 -4.18 -12.09
C LYS A 55 1.18 -3.79 -10.68
N ASP A 56 1.60 -2.55 -10.49
CA ASP A 56 1.98 -1.95 -9.21
C ASP A 56 0.97 -0.90 -8.73
N ILE A 57 -0.23 -0.84 -9.34
CA ILE A 57 -1.25 0.12 -8.95
C ILE A 57 -1.66 -0.07 -7.49
N LYS A 58 -1.69 1.03 -6.76
CA LYS A 58 -2.22 1.08 -5.41
C LYS A 58 -3.22 2.20 -5.29
N TRP A 59 -4.37 1.87 -4.72
CA TRP A 59 -5.45 2.81 -4.43
C TRP A 59 -5.29 3.33 -3.00
N TYR A 60 -5.03 4.60 -2.87
CA TYR A 60 -4.94 5.28 -1.58
C TYR A 60 -6.25 5.97 -1.28
N LYS A 61 -6.71 5.86 -0.04
CA LYS A 61 -7.80 6.70 0.49
C LYS A 61 -7.18 7.94 1.11
N ALA A 62 -7.59 9.12 0.64
CA ALA A 62 -7.06 10.39 1.14
C ALA A 62 -7.59 10.69 2.54
N SER A 63 -6.72 11.21 3.40
CA SER A 63 -7.03 11.61 4.77
C SER A 63 -7.39 13.08 4.82
N LYS A 64 -8.56 13.41 5.40
CA LYS A 64 -9.00 14.80 5.59
C LYS A 64 -8.15 15.49 6.64
N GLN A 65 -7.74 16.72 6.37
CA GLN A 65 -6.92 17.55 7.24
C GLN A 65 -7.80 18.60 8.00
N ALA A 66 -7.22 19.22 9.02
CA ALA A 66 -7.92 20.22 9.83
C ALA A 66 -8.32 21.48 9.04
N ASP A 67 -7.55 21.81 7.99
CA ASP A 67 -7.82 22.93 7.08
C ASP A 67 -8.88 22.61 6.00
N GLY A 68 -9.46 21.41 6.05
CA GLY A 68 -10.45 20.92 5.09
C GLY A 68 -9.86 20.33 3.81
N SER A 69 -8.56 20.40 3.59
CA SER A 69 -7.88 19.69 2.50
C SER A 69 -7.82 18.18 2.76
N TYR A 70 -7.34 17.43 1.77
CA TYR A 70 -7.08 16.01 1.88
C TYR A 70 -5.65 15.71 1.45
N ILE A 71 -5.03 14.69 2.03
CA ILE A 71 -3.65 14.31 1.71
C ILE A 71 -3.53 12.80 1.51
N VAL A 72 -2.66 12.43 0.57
CA VAL A 72 -2.13 11.08 0.40
C VAL A 72 -0.61 11.16 0.44
N HIS A 73 0.01 10.32 1.27
CA HIS A 73 1.46 10.13 1.30
C HIS A 73 1.82 8.91 0.44
N MET A 74 2.43 9.15 -0.70
CA MET A 74 2.98 8.10 -1.56
C MET A 74 4.41 7.76 -1.11
N ASN A 75 4.72 6.46 -1.04
CA ASN A 75 6.07 5.96 -0.88
C ASN A 75 6.30 4.80 -1.84
N PHE A 76 7.46 4.76 -2.51
CA PHE A 76 7.81 3.76 -3.52
C PHE A 76 7.86 2.33 -2.96
N SER A 77 8.09 2.15 -1.64
CA SER A 77 8.02 0.85 -0.98
C SER A 77 6.64 0.20 -1.12
N ASN A 78 5.57 1.01 -1.17
CA ASN A 78 4.20 0.56 -1.42
C ASN A 78 3.96 0.13 -2.88
N HIS A 79 4.90 0.42 -3.78
CA HIS A 79 4.88 0.10 -5.21
C HIS A 79 6.01 -0.87 -5.56
N LYS A 80 6.26 -1.86 -4.69
CA LYS A 80 7.25 -2.93 -4.89
C LYS A 80 8.67 -2.40 -5.13
N PHE A 81 9.00 -1.26 -4.52
CA PHE A 81 10.24 -0.50 -4.71
C PHE A 81 10.47 -0.04 -6.16
N SER A 82 9.42 0.12 -6.94
CA SER A 82 9.51 0.71 -8.28
C SER A 82 10.02 2.14 -8.20
N THR A 83 10.89 2.50 -9.14
CA THR A 83 11.37 3.87 -9.38
C THR A 83 11.09 4.27 -10.81
N GLY A 84 11.21 5.55 -11.13
CA GLY A 84 10.93 6.08 -12.47
C GLY A 84 9.72 7.00 -12.47
N THR A 85 8.90 6.91 -13.52
CA THR A 85 7.77 7.83 -13.71
C THR A 85 6.48 7.24 -13.18
N PHE A 86 5.80 7.96 -12.31
CA PHE A 86 4.53 7.58 -11.71
C PHE A 86 3.36 8.37 -12.29
N ASN A 87 2.26 7.66 -12.53
CA ASN A 87 0.95 8.21 -12.83
C ASN A 87 0.19 8.39 -11.51
N THR A 88 -0.52 9.50 -11.38
CA THR A 88 -1.35 9.82 -10.21
C THR A 88 -2.68 10.37 -10.70
N HIS A 89 -3.77 9.66 -10.41
CA HIS A 89 -5.12 10.16 -10.62
C HIS A 89 -5.79 10.45 -9.28
N VAL A 90 -6.78 11.32 -9.28
CA VAL A 90 -7.59 11.65 -8.09
C VAL A 90 -9.05 11.52 -8.45
N TYR A 91 -9.81 10.75 -7.67
CA TYR A 91 -11.24 10.56 -7.83
C TYR A 91 -11.96 10.95 -6.55
N MET A 92 -12.83 11.96 -6.63
CA MET A 92 -13.70 12.39 -5.53
C MET A 92 -15.10 11.84 -5.73
N TYR A 93 -15.69 11.29 -4.68
CA TYR A 93 -17.04 10.75 -4.65
C TYR A 93 -17.88 11.57 -3.67
N GLY A 94 -19.02 12.06 -4.13
CA GLY A 94 -20.01 12.75 -3.30
C GLY A 94 -21.00 11.79 -2.64
N ASN A 95 -21.73 12.28 -1.63
CA ASN A 95 -22.79 11.52 -0.97
C ASN A 95 -23.99 11.24 -1.88
N SER A 96 -24.19 12.03 -2.94
CA SER A 96 -25.19 11.79 -4.00
C SER A 96 -24.84 10.64 -4.93
N GLY A 97 -23.60 10.11 -4.87
CA GLY A 97 -23.06 9.17 -5.84
C GLY A 97 -22.34 9.83 -7.02
N LYS A 98 -22.40 11.17 -7.16
CA LYS A 98 -21.66 11.89 -8.21
C LYS A 98 -20.16 11.73 -8.00
N GLN A 99 -19.45 11.58 -9.12
CA GLN A 99 -18.00 11.41 -9.16
C GLN A 99 -17.34 12.51 -10.00
N ARG A 100 -16.16 12.97 -9.56
CA ARG A 100 -15.26 13.80 -10.35
C ARG A 100 -13.84 13.27 -10.26
N GLY A 101 -13.16 13.21 -11.41
CA GLY A 101 -11.74 12.77 -11.49
C GLY A 101 -10.87 13.79 -12.19
N ILE A 102 -9.59 13.83 -11.80
CA ILE A 102 -8.52 14.58 -12.46
C ILE A 102 -7.26 13.73 -12.56
N VAL A 103 -6.42 14.05 -13.54
CA VAL A 103 -5.11 13.42 -13.77
C VAL A 103 -4.04 14.45 -13.44
N LEU A 104 -3.08 14.06 -12.61
CA LEU A 104 -1.96 14.94 -12.26
C LEU A 104 -0.77 14.75 -13.22
N PRO A 105 0.14 15.73 -13.29
CA PRO A 105 1.37 15.57 -14.06
C PRO A 105 2.19 14.37 -13.62
N LEU A 106 2.87 13.75 -14.57
CA LEU A 106 3.76 12.63 -14.31
C LEU A 106 4.86 13.03 -13.31
N THR A 107 5.06 12.21 -12.29
CA THR A 107 6.05 12.48 -11.24
C THR A 107 7.19 11.49 -11.29
N LYS A 108 8.42 11.99 -11.45
CA LYS A 108 9.62 11.15 -11.40
C LYS A 108 10.02 10.85 -9.97
N VAL A 109 10.03 9.57 -9.62
CA VAL A 109 10.43 9.05 -8.31
C VAL A 109 11.77 8.36 -8.43
N SER A 110 12.68 8.70 -7.55
CA SER A 110 13.95 8.00 -7.29
C SER A 110 14.02 7.66 -5.79
N ALA A 111 15.01 6.89 -5.39
CA ALA A 111 15.22 6.52 -3.99
C ALA A 111 16.72 6.35 -3.76
N ASN A 112 17.46 7.44 -3.94
CA ASN A 112 18.91 7.45 -4.00
C ASN A 112 19.59 7.05 -2.68
N SER A 113 18.99 7.41 -1.54
CA SER A 113 19.51 7.09 -0.20
C SER A 113 18.98 5.77 0.38
N VAL A 114 17.99 5.13 -0.27
CA VAL A 114 17.45 3.85 0.23
C VAL A 114 18.33 2.72 -0.31
N THR A 115 19.13 2.12 0.57
CA THR A 115 20.10 1.07 0.21
C THR A 115 19.57 -0.33 0.48
N ASP A 116 18.94 -0.53 1.63
CA ASP A 116 18.35 -1.81 2.04
C ASP A 116 16.97 -1.55 2.64
N ALA A 117 15.96 -2.23 2.12
CA ALA A 117 14.59 -2.11 2.56
C ALA A 117 13.76 -3.33 2.13
N LEU A 118 12.66 -3.58 2.84
CA LEU A 118 11.68 -4.59 2.46
C LEU A 118 10.26 -4.09 2.68
N SER A 119 9.33 -4.69 1.92
CA SER A 119 7.89 -4.58 2.17
C SER A 119 7.24 -5.94 1.94
N ALA A 120 6.11 -6.18 2.58
CA ALA A 120 5.41 -7.46 2.46
C ALA A 120 3.92 -7.25 2.20
N GLU A 121 3.33 -8.22 1.52
CA GLU A 121 1.88 -8.32 1.32
C GLU A 121 1.42 -9.75 1.56
N ILE A 122 0.18 -9.91 2.05
CA ILE A 122 -0.48 -11.21 2.19
C ILE A 122 -1.44 -11.35 1.01
N ILE A 123 -1.33 -12.47 0.29
CA ILE A 123 -2.15 -12.79 -0.88
C ILE A 123 -2.68 -14.23 -0.80
N ASN A 124 -3.57 -14.59 -1.73
CA ASN A 124 -4.09 -15.95 -1.88
C ASN A 124 -4.67 -16.54 -0.59
N ILE A 125 -5.36 -15.72 0.21
CA ILE A 125 -6.01 -16.18 1.44
C ILE A 125 -7.11 -17.17 1.07
N ASN A 126 -6.99 -18.41 1.56
CA ASN A 126 -7.99 -19.45 1.42
C ASN A 126 -8.45 -19.91 2.82
N GLN A 127 -9.57 -19.37 3.27
CA GLN A 127 -10.11 -19.66 4.60
C GLN A 127 -10.51 -21.12 4.77
N ASN A 128 -11.03 -21.76 3.70
CA ASN A 128 -11.46 -23.16 3.74
C ASN A 128 -10.29 -24.14 3.91
N LYS A 129 -9.13 -23.80 3.35
CA LYS A 129 -7.91 -24.60 3.46
C LYS A 129 -7.00 -24.15 4.61
N GLY A 130 -7.29 -23.00 5.22
CA GLY A 130 -6.44 -22.38 6.22
C GLY A 130 -5.04 -22.05 5.68
N THR A 131 -4.97 -21.47 4.46
CA THR A 131 -3.69 -21.15 3.81
C THR A 131 -3.66 -19.74 3.30
N PHE A 132 -2.46 -19.14 3.26
CA PHE A 132 -2.19 -17.87 2.61
C PHE A 132 -0.73 -17.79 2.16
N ASP A 133 -0.43 -16.93 1.22
CA ASP A 133 0.92 -16.64 0.79
C ASP A 133 1.38 -15.29 1.34
N VAL A 134 2.64 -15.23 1.79
CA VAL A 134 3.33 -13.97 2.11
C VAL A 134 4.34 -13.70 1.02
N VAL A 135 4.21 -12.55 0.38
CA VAL A 135 5.14 -12.07 -0.65
C VAL A 135 5.94 -10.91 -0.08
N VAL A 136 7.27 -11.01 -0.15
CA VAL A 136 8.19 -9.98 0.30
C VAL A 136 8.92 -9.40 -0.91
N TYR A 137 8.85 -8.10 -1.05
CA TYR A 137 9.64 -7.33 -1.99
C TYR A 137 10.83 -6.72 -1.26
N THR A 138 11.98 -6.74 -1.90
CA THR A 138 13.24 -6.28 -1.30
C THR A 138 13.95 -5.27 -2.17
N LYS A 139 14.69 -4.37 -1.55
CA LYS A 139 15.72 -3.55 -2.19
C LYS A 139 17.00 -3.74 -1.40
N SER A 140 18.11 -4.10 -2.05
CA SER A 140 19.42 -4.20 -1.42
C SER A 140 20.52 -3.96 -2.44
N ASN A 141 21.45 -3.06 -2.12
CA ASN A 141 22.62 -2.78 -2.98
C ASN A 141 23.67 -3.88 -2.88
N SER A 142 23.79 -4.55 -1.76
CA SER A 142 24.71 -5.69 -1.56
C SER A 142 24.13 -7.03 -1.99
N GLY A 143 22.82 -7.04 -2.36
CA GLY A 143 22.06 -8.27 -2.64
C GLY A 143 21.45 -8.87 -1.37
N VAL A 144 20.55 -9.83 -1.55
CA VAL A 144 19.79 -10.48 -0.47
C VAL A 144 20.30 -11.88 -0.27
N LYS A 145 20.73 -12.19 0.97
CA LYS A 145 21.20 -13.50 1.39
C LYS A 145 20.04 -14.45 1.68
N ASN A 146 19.07 -13.98 2.47
CA ASN A 146 17.85 -14.73 2.78
C ASN A 146 16.70 -13.78 3.16
N VAL A 147 15.47 -14.33 3.11
CA VAL A 147 14.26 -13.70 3.63
C VAL A 147 13.56 -14.68 4.54
N ARG A 148 13.25 -14.28 5.77
CA ARG A 148 12.63 -15.08 6.81
C ARG A 148 11.32 -14.45 7.25
N ILE A 149 10.31 -15.27 7.48
CA ILE A 149 8.96 -14.82 7.80
C ILE A 149 8.50 -15.57 9.05
N PRO A 150 8.62 -14.97 10.25
CA PRO A 150 8.01 -15.52 11.45
C PRO A 150 6.51 -15.25 11.44
N VAL A 151 5.74 -16.30 11.74
CA VAL A 151 4.28 -16.29 11.79
C VAL A 151 3.82 -16.94 13.08
N TRP A 152 2.83 -16.35 13.75
CA TRP A 152 2.21 -16.89 14.96
C TRP A 152 0.78 -16.40 15.12
N HIS A 153 -0.01 -17.17 15.87
CA HIS A 153 -1.38 -16.84 16.26
C HIS A 153 -1.46 -16.41 17.73
N ASN A 154 -0.81 -17.18 18.62
CA ASN A 154 -0.90 -16.95 20.05
C ASN A 154 -0.08 -15.72 20.48
N SER A 155 -0.64 -14.88 21.33
CA SER A 155 0.01 -13.63 21.80
C SER A 155 1.36 -13.87 22.51
N ASN A 156 1.53 -15.04 23.12
CA ASN A 156 2.79 -15.47 23.76
C ASN A 156 3.77 -16.15 22.78
N GLN A 157 3.45 -16.17 21.49
CA GLN A 157 4.25 -16.79 20.42
C GLN A 157 4.54 -18.29 20.61
N SER A 158 3.71 -19.03 21.38
CA SER A 158 3.93 -20.45 21.62
C SER A 158 3.79 -21.33 20.37
N ASP A 159 3.17 -20.79 19.31
CA ASP A 159 3.01 -21.41 18.01
C ASP A 159 3.83 -20.72 16.90
N LEU A 160 4.90 -20.00 17.30
CA LEU A 160 5.78 -19.31 16.35
C LEU A 160 6.49 -20.28 15.42
N VAL A 161 6.33 -20.06 14.11
CA VAL A 161 7.07 -20.79 13.06
C VAL A 161 7.81 -19.79 12.18
N TRP A 162 9.08 -20.05 11.94
CA TRP A 162 9.93 -19.31 11.03
C TRP A 162 9.91 -19.98 9.63
N TYR A 163 9.37 -19.26 8.64
CA TYR A 163 9.37 -19.70 7.25
C TYR A 163 10.55 -19.08 6.50
N SER A 164 11.28 -19.89 5.74
CA SER A 164 12.23 -19.38 4.75
C SER A 164 11.49 -19.09 3.45
N ALA A 165 11.58 -17.85 2.98
CA ALA A 165 10.94 -17.49 1.72
C ALA A 165 11.81 -17.85 0.52
N THR A 166 11.19 -18.41 -0.51
CA THR A 166 11.85 -18.77 -1.77
C THR A 166 11.81 -17.60 -2.73
N ARG A 167 12.92 -17.34 -3.44
CA ARG A 167 12.97 -16.31 -4.49
C ARG A 167 12.10 -16.72 -5.67
N VAL A 168 11.12 -15.88 -6.03
CA VAL A 168 10.16 -16.12 -7.13
C VAL A 168 10.26 -15.07 -8.25
N GLY A 169 11.21 -14.15 -8.15
CA GLY A 169 11.47 -13.13 -9.15
C GLY A 169 12.61 -12.20 -8.76
N ALA A 170 12.89 -11.20 -9.58
CA ALA A 170 13.83 -10.14 -9.22
C ALA A 170 13.31 -9.41 -7.98
N ASN A 171 14.09 -9.42 -6.89
CA ASN A 171 13.75 -8.76 -5.62
C ASN A 171 12.39 -9.17 -5.03
N LYS A 172 11.90 -10.39 -5.36
CA LYS A 172 10.61 -10.92 -4.93
C LYS A 172 10.78 -12.30 -4.32
N TYR A 173 10.29 -12.49 -3.10
CA TYR A 173 10.35 -13.72 -2.32
C TYR A 173 8.94 -14.12 -1.86
N LYS A 174 8.70 -15.43 -1.71
CA LYS A 174 7.40 -15.95 -1.30
C LYS A 174 7.55 -17.08 -0.30
N ALA A 175 6.68 -17.11 0.70
CA ALA A 175 6.42 -18.27 1.52
C ALA A 175 4.92 -18.57 1.55
N SER A 176 4.57 -19.87 1.51
CA SER A 176 3.19 -20.32 1.68
C SER A 176 2.99 -20.77 3.12
N ILE A 177 1.99 -20.22 3.77
CA ILE A 177 1.69 -20.44 5.18
C ILE A 177 0.45 -21.33 5.28
N SER A 178 0.45 -22.24 6.24
CA SER A 178 -0.71 -23.08 6.56
C SER A 178 -0.95 -23.08 8.06
N VAL A 179 -2.21 -22.91 8.46
CA VAL A 179 -2.64 -23.01 9.86
C VAL A 179 -2.32 -24.38 10.48
N LYS A 180 -2.11 -25.42 9.65
CA LYS A 180 -1.65 -26.73 10.08
C LYS A 180 -0.34 -26.65 10.90
N ASN A 181 0.55 -25.75 10.50
CA ASN A 181 1.84 -25.55 11.20
C ASN A 181 1.69 -24.74 12.50
N HIS A 182 0.50 -24.23 12.79
CA HIS A 182 0.15 -23.42 13.94
C HIS A 182 -0.98 -24.08 14.75
N HIS A 183 -0.93 -25.40 14.91
CA HIS A 183 -1.91 -26.20 15.69
C HIS A 183 -3.35 -26.05 15.22
N PHE A 184 -3.58 -25.70 13.93
CA PHE A 184 -4.91 -25.41 13.35
C PHE A 184 -5.67 -24.27 14.05
N ASN A 185 -4.95 -23.33 14.68
CA ASN A 185 -5.56 -22.16 15.32
C ASN A 185 -6.32 -21.33 14.29
N ASN A 186 -7.52 -20.91 14.65
CA ASN A 186 -8.36 -20.04 13.83
C ASN A 186 -8.29 -18.61 14.33
N GLY A 187 -8.32 -17.63 13.42
CA GLY A 187 -8.37 -16.22 13.77
C GLY A 187 -7.28 -15.39 13.09
N LYS A 188 -6.79 -14.38 13.81
CA LYS A 188 -5.79 -13.44 13.30
C LYS A 188 -4.38 -13.98 13.52
N TYR A 189 -3.56 -13.88 12.51
CA TYR A 189 -2.14 -14.23 12.57
C TYR A 189 -1.29 -12.95 12.53
N SER A 190 -0.25 -12.94 13.35
CA SER A 190 0.84 -11.97 13.27
C SER A 190 1.86 -12.49 12.26
N VAL A 191 2.23 -11.62 11.32
CA VAL A 191 3.19 -11.94 10.25
C VAL A 191 4.22 -10.84 10.20
N HIS A 192 5.48 -11.18 10.43
CA HIS A 192 6.60 -10.27 10.23
C HIS A 192 7.46 -10.76 9.06
N ALA A 193 8.27 -9.88 8.50
CA ALA A 193 9.23 -10.22 7.46
C ALA A 193 10.61 -9.63 7.78
N TYR A 194 11.64 -10.44 7.59
CA TYR A 194 13.03 -10.04 7.79
C TYR A 194 13.86 -10.41 6.58
N MET A 195 14.74 -9.50 6.17
CA MET A 195 15.73 -9.70 5.12
C MET A 195 17.14 -9.63 5.73
N THR A 196 17.98 -10.61 5.44
CA THR A 196 19.42 -10.53 5.68
C THR A 196 20.11 -10.22 4.35
N ASN A 197 20.91 -9.17 4.29
CA ASN A 197 21.69 -8.83 3.10
C ASN A 197 23.00 -9.64 3.01
N ASN A 198 23.73 -9.55 1.89
CA ASN A 198 25.00 -10.27 1.70
C ASN A 198 26.14 -9.76 2.62
N GLN A 199 25.94 -8.65 3.31
CA GLN A 199 26.85 -8.16 4.36
C GLN A 199 26.47 -8.68 5.77
N ASN A 200 25.50 -9.64 5.86
CA ASN A 200 24.97 -10.21 7.10
C ASN A 200 24.26 -9.21 8.02
N LYS A 201 23.73 -8.13 7.45
CA LYS A 201 22.92 -7.16 8.18
C LYS A 201 21.44 -7.49 8.03
N ASP A 202 20.70 -7.47 9.15
CA ASP A 202 19.26 -7.75 9.20
C ASP A 202 18.44 -6.47 9.11
N PHE A 203 17.29 -6.59 8.42
CA PHE A 203 16.25 -5.56 8.24
C PHE A 203 14.87 -6.20 8.43
N GLY A 204 13.93 -5.49 9.08
CA GLY A 204 12.57 -5.96 9.34
C GLY A 204 11.59 -4.83 9.59
#